data_876c04a0bdf6312ed1d823f56fead02d
#
_entry.id   876c04a0bdf6312ed1d823f56fead02d
#
_cell.length_a   1.000
_cell.length_b   1.000
_cell.length_c   1.000
_cell.angle_alpha   90.00
_cell.angle_beta   90.00
_cell.angle_gamma   90.00
#
_symmetry.space_group_name_H-M   'P 1'
#
loop_
_entity.id
_entity.type
_entity.pdbx_description
1 polymer ?
#
loop_
_entity_poly.entity_id
_entity_poly.type
_entity_poly.pdbx_seq_one_letter_code
_entity_poly.pdbx_strand_id
1 'polypeptide(L)'
;MDEEISSAVSYALNKGFQIHPDALEILHKIDVKELAQIIKDVVKEKTKQKQFLINEEDFEIYLGIKDDEEHQVEFEILSDPTSKITSAEGVEGYGKLFASRFNKLKQIMSDRPESKKVKDIESVKSITKNDDELFVWGLVSDRKSDRNITKITLEDPTSSMEIVVFEGDLKDAADTLLMDQFAMFKIVPAKNGGFFAKEIFLPDIPEHTTNRSKTETYAVFLSDLHVGSKFFMEEELSEFIKWISSADPIARKIRFVVVGGDLIDGVGVFPGQEKILNQTTTEGQLQKTFEVLDKIPKHIKVFLISGNHDAGRKALPQPAIPKMYNSQLWDRENFFMLGNPSM
;
A
#
# COMPACT_ATOMS: atom_id res chain seq x y z
N MET A 1 -34.33 16.42 -19.82
CA MET A 1 -33.08 16.26 -20.61
C MET A 1 -32.87 17.43 -21.58
N ASP A 2 -33.82 17.74 -22.47
CA ASP A 2 -33.64 18.85 -23.40
C ASP A 2 -33.68 20.24 -22.74
N GLU A 3 -34.36 20.37 -21.62
CA GLU A 3 -34.48 21.63 -20.87
C GLU A 3 -33.20 21.96 -20.11
N GLU A 4 -32.55 20.97 -19.54
CA GLU A 4 -31.26 21.07 -18.83
C GLU A 4 -30.11 21.34 -19.81
N ILE A 5 -30.10 20.66 -20.96
CA ILE A 5 -29.12 20.92 -22.02
C ILE A 5 -29.29 22.35 -22.55
N SER A 6 -30.52 22.76 -22.79
CA SER A 6 -30.82 24.14 -23.21
C SER A 6 -30.37 25.18 -22.19
N SER A 7 -30.53 24.89 -20.91
CA SER A 7 -30.03 25.71 -19.79
C SER A 7 -28.51 25.81 -19.76
N ALA A 8 -27.83 24.69 -19.93
CA ALA A 8 -26.37 24.63 -19.97
C ALA A 8 -25.78 25.39 -21.16
N VAL A 9 -26.37 25.19 -22.34
CA VAL A 9 -26.02 25.94 -23.57
C VAL A 9 -26.23 27.43 -23.38
N SER A 10 -27.38 27.83 -22.85
CA SER A 10 -27.71 29.23 -22.57
C SER A 10 -26.73 29.88 -21.59
N TYR A 11 -26.26 29.13 -20.59
CA TYR A 11 -25.24 29.60 -19.67
C TYR A 11 -23.93 29.94 -20.40
N ALA A 12 -23.42 29.04 -21.25
CA ALA A 12 -22.19 29.26 -22.00
C ALA A 12 -22.32 30.45 -22.99
N LEU A 13 -23.44 30.53 -23.72
CA LEU A 13 -23.71 31.63 -24.63
C LEU A 13 -23.76 32.98 -23.89
N ASN A 14 -24.42 33.05 -22.73
CA ASN A 14 -24.48 34.26 -21.90
C ASN A 14 -23.12 34.69 -21.34
N LYS A 15 -22.14 33.78 -21.28
CA LYS A 15 -20.75 34.07 -20.92
C LYS A 15 -19.87 34.43 -22.11
N GLY A 16 -20.46 34.52 -23.33
CA GLY A 16 -19.76 34.90 -24.55
C GLY A 16 -19.09 33.76 -25.29
N PHE A 17 -19.38 32.51 -24.94
CA PHE A 17 -18.83 31.33 -25.60
C PHE A 17 -19.72 30.90 -26.77
N GLN A 18 -19.10 30.36 -27.81
CA GLN A 18 -19.77 29.62 -28.88
C GLN A 18 -19.62 28.13 -28.62
N ILE A 19 -20.62 27.33 -28.97
CA ILE A 19 -20.56 25.86 -28.82
C ILE A 19 -20.60 25.25 -30.22
N HIS A 20 -19.61 24.41 -30.51
CA HIS A 20 -19.54 23.67 -31.77
C HIS A 20 -20.71 22.66 -31.86
N PRO A 21 -21.31 22.40 -33.04
CA PRO A 21 -22.40 21.42 -33.18
C PRO A 21 -22.03 20.03 -32.62
N ASP A 22 -20.83 19.55 -32.86
CA ASP A 22 -20.37 18.24 -32.36
C ASP A 22 -20.34 18.18 -30.83
N ALA A 23 -20.02 19.29 -30.17
CA ALA A 23 -20.10 19.41 -28.72
C ALA A 23 -21.53 19.26 -28.17
N LEU A 24 -22.55 19.64 -28.94
CA LEU A 24 -23.94 19.47 -28.54
C LEU A 24 -24.36 18.00 -28.51
N GLU A 25 -23.82 17.16 -29.40
CA GLU A 25 -24.08 15.71 -29.39
C GLU A 25 -23.50 15.02 -28.15
N ILE A 26 -22.38 15.53 -27.65
CA ILE A 26 -21.76 15.01 -26.42
C ILE A 26 -22.55 15.40 -25.18
N LEU A 27 -23.14 16.57 -25.12
CA LEU A 27 -23.96 16.98 -23.96
C LEU A 27 -25.12 16.01 -23.69
N HIS A 28 -25.60 15.29 -24.70
CA HIS A 28 -26.61 14.24 -24.53
C HIS A 28 -26.09 12.96 -23.86
N LYS A 29 -24.78 12.76 -23.82
CA LYS A 29 -24.12 11.60 -23.21
C LYS A 29 -23.75 11.83 -21.74
N ILE A 30 -23.80 13.08 -21.27
CA ILE A 30 -23.47 13.50 -19.91
C ILE A 30 -24.69 13.33 -19.01
N ASP A 31 -24.48 12.86 -17.77
CA ASP A 31 -25.56 12.80 -16.79
C ASP A 31 -26.14 14.19 -16.56
N VAL A 32 -27.46 14.31 -16.68
CA VAL A 32 -28.20 15.55 -16.54
C VAL A 32 -27.89 16.28 -15.23
N LYS A 33 -27.66 15.52 -14.14
CA LYS A 33 -27.35 16.09 -12.83
C LYS A 33 -25.98 16.78 -12.78
N GLU A 34 -25.05 16.35 -13.62
CA GLU A 34 -23.68 16.87 -13.66
C GLU A 34 -23.47 17.93 -14.74
N LEU A 35 -24.34 17.95 -15.75
CA LEU A 35 -24.23 18.80 -16.92
C LEU A 35 -24.05 20.27 -16.57
N ALA A 36 -24.84 20.80 -15.63
CA ALA A 36 -24.76 22.18 -15.19
C ALA A 36 -23.43 22.56 -14.54
N GLN A 37 -22.79 21.62 -13.87
CA GLN A 37 -21.47 21.84 -13.27
C GLN A 37 -20.38 21.71 -14.32
N ILE A 38 -20.45 20.70 -15.17
CA ILE A 38 -19.46 20.45 -16.24
C ILE A 38 -19.36 21.65 -17.17
N ILE A 39 -20.49 22.20 -17.64
CA ILE A 39 -20.45 23.37 -18.51
C ILE A 39 -19.83 24.60 -17.84
N LYS A 40 -20.05 24.79 -16.54
CA LYS A 40 -19.41 25.87 -15.78
C LYS A 40 -17.88 25.68 -15.69
N ASP A 41 -17.43 24.46 -15.49
CA ASP A 41 -16.01 24.15 -15.40
C ASP A 41 -15.33 24.32 -16.75
N VAL A 42 -15.93 23.84 -17.85
CA VAL A 42 -15.45 24.07 -19.21
C VAL A 42 -15.34 25.56 -19.52
N VAL A 43 -16.39 26.35 -19.23
CA VAL A 43 -16.40 27.82 -19.43
C VAL A 43 -15.27 28.48 -18.62
N LYS A 44 -15.05 28.04 -17.37
CA LYS A 44 -14.01 28.58 -16.50
C LYS A 44 -12.62 28.28 -17.06
N GLU A 45 -12.39 27.07 -17.54
CA GLU A 45 -11.11 26.64 -18.09
C GLU A 45 -10.81 27.37 -19.41
N LYS A 46 -11.75 27.39 -20.34
CA LYS A 46 -11.62 28.13 -21.59
C LYS A 46 -11.39 29.64 -21.38
N THR A 47 -11.99 30.22 -20.32
CA THR A 47 -11.73 31.60 -19.94
C THR A 47 -10.27 31.84 -19.58
N LYS A 48 -9.66 30.94 -18.81
CA LYS A 48 -8.23 31.01 -18.47
C LYS A 48 -7.34 30.90 -19.71
N GLN A 49 -7.72 30.02 -20.64
CA GLN A 49 -7.02 29.81 -21.91
C GLN A 49 -7.26 30.92 -22.94
N LYS A 50 -8.19 31.86 -22.66
CA LYS A 50 -8.65 32.93 -23.59
C LYS A 50 -9.23 32.38 -24.90
N GLN A 51 -9.84 31.21 -24.82
CA GLN A 51 -10.57 30.58 -25.92
C GLN A 51 -12.06 30.73 -25.67
N PHE A 52 -12.85 31.03 -26.74
CA PHE A 52 -14.27 31.29 -26.63
C PHE A 52 -15.14 30.33 -27.45
N LEU A 53 -14.54 29.27 -28.00
CA LEU A 53 -15.22 28.17 -28.68
C LEU A 53 -15.11 26.92 -27.84
N ILE A 54 -16.25 26.31 -27.53
CA ILE A 54 -16.36 25.03 -26.83
C ILE A 54 -16.58 23.94 -27.88
N ASN A 55 -15.65 23.00 -27.95
CA ASN A 55 -15.64 21.84 -28.86
C ASN A 55 -16.00 20.56 -28.15
N GLU A 56 -16.17 19.48 -28.89
CA GLU A 56 -16.32 18.10 -28.40
C GLU A 56 -15.20 17.72 -27.43
N GLU A 57 -13.96 18.02 -27.81
CA GLU A 57 -12.76 17.71 -27.04
C GLU A 57 -12.78 18.27 -25.61
N ASP A 58 -13.48 19.37 -25.37
CA ASP A 58 -13.58 20.00 -24.06
C ASP A 58 -14.44 19.19 -23.06
N PHE A 59 -15.23 18.25 -23.57
CA PHE A 59 -16.06 17.36 -22.77
C PHE A 59 -15.47 15.93 -22.69
N GLU A 60 -14.50 15.59 -23.53
CA GLU A 60 -13.92 14.25 -23.56
C GLU A 60 -13.31 13.84 -22.21
N ILE A 61 -12.74 14.81 -21.48
CA ILE A 61 -12.18 14.63 -20.15
C ILE A 61 -13.28 14.17 -19.17
N TYR A 62 -14.45 14.77 -19.22
CA TYR A 62 -15.59 14.47 -18.34
C TYR A 62 -16.27 13.14 -18.70
N LEU A 63 -16.08 12.68 -19.93
CA LEU A 63 -16.55 11.38 -20.42
C LEU A 63 -15.49 10.28 -20.29
N GLY A 64 -14.29 10.61 -19.77
CA GLY A 64 -13.17 9.68 -19.68
C GLY A 64 -12.60 9.23 -21.03
N ILE A 65 -12.83 10.02 -22.10
CA ILE A 65 -12.39 9.71 -23.47
C ILE A 65 -10.97 10.22 -23.71
N LYS A 66 -10.57 11.30 -23.03
CA LYS A 66 -9.24 11.91 -23.14
C LYS A 66 -8.61 12.14 -21.77
N ASP A 67 -7.37 11.72 -21.62
CA ASP A 67 -6.55 12.10 -20.47
C ASP A 67 -6.13 13.58 -20.63
N ASP A 68 -6.49 14.43 -19.67
CA ASP A 68 -5.96 15.78 -19.56
C ASP A 68 -4.47 15.71 -19.19
N GLU A 69 -3.65 16.63 -19.69
CA GLU A 69 -2.24 16.74 -19.26
C GLU A 69 -2.13 16.92 -17.73
N GLU A 70 -3.10 17.57 -17.09
CA GLU A 70 -3.21 17.64 -15.61
C GLU A 70 -3.49 16.29 -14.94
N HIS A 71 -3.97 15.27 -15.68
CA HIS A 71 -4.24 13.93 -15.16
C HIS A 71 -3.07 12.96 -15.33
N GLN A 72 -2.05 13.34 -16.09
CA GLN A 72 -0.86 12.51 -16.24
C GLN A 72 -0.08 12.47 -14.92
N VAL A 73 0.18 11.27 -14.44
CA VAL A 73 0.98 11.04 -13.24
C VAL A 73 2.10 10.07 -13.56
N GLU A 74 3.28 10.40 -13.04
CA GLU A 74 4.42 9.51 -13.08
C GLU A 74 4.46 8.68 -11.80
N PHE A 75 4.74 7.40 -11.93
CA PHE A 75 5.00 6.50 -10.81
C PHE A 75 6.01 5.44 -11.22
N GLU A 76 6.67 4.86 -10.24
CA GLU A 76 7.63 3.79 -10.42
C GLU A 76 7.34 2.65 -9.45
N ILE A 77 7.36 1.41 -9.93
CA ILE A 77 7.28 0.22 -9.08
C ILE A 77 8.70 -0.16 -8.68
N LEU A 78 9.09 0.21 -7.46
CA LEU A 78 10.44 -0.03 -6.94
C LEU A 78 10.66 -1.49 -6.56
N SER A 79 9.61 -2.17 -6.12
CA SER A 79 9.68 -3.56 -5.68
C SER A 79 8.34 -4.26 -5.88
N ASP A 80 8.40 -5.43 -6.52
CA ASP A 80 7.31 -6.40 -6.61
C ASP A 80 7.88 -7.79 -6.29
N PRO A 81 7.33 -8.53 -5.32
CA PRO A 81 7.80 -9.84 -4.95
C PRO A 81 7.42 -10.94 -5.94
N THR A 82 6.46 -10.73 -6.84
CA THR A 82 5.83 -11.77 -7.69
C THR A 82 6.83 -12.70 -8.36
N SER A 83 7.88 -12.14 -8.98
CA SER A 83 8.91 -12.92 -9.68
C SER A 83 10.07 -13.40 -8.76
N LYS A 84 10.09 -12.95 -7.51
CA LYS A 84 11.19 -13.19 -6.56
C LYS A 84 10.84 -14.19 -5.47
N ILE A 85 9.58 -14.63 -5.42
CA ILE A 85 9.12 -15.58 -4.41
C ILE A 85 9.68 -16.96 -4.76
N THR A 86 10.45 -17.49 -3.83
CA THR A 86 10.91 -18.88 -3.84
C THR A 86 10.33 -19.63 -2.65
N SER A 87 9.93 -20.88 -2.86
CA SER A 87 9.57 -21.76 -1.76
C SER A 87 10.75 -22.69 -1.44
N ALA A 88 11.13 -22.74 -0.17
CA ALA A 88 11.97 -23.79 0.34
C ALA A 88 11.18 -24.53 1.42
N GLU A 89 11.22 -25.86 1.38
CA GLU A 89 10.43 -26.70 2.28
C GLU A 89 11.22 -27.07 3.54
N GLY A 90 10.49 -27.40 4.61
CA GLY A 90 11.05 -27.95 5.84
C GLY A 90 11.94 -26.98 6.64
N VAL A 91 12.76 -27.55 7.51
CA VAL A 91 13.61 -26.80 8.43
C VAL A 91 14.62 -25.88 7.71
N GLU A 92 15.14 -26.33 6.55
CA GLU A 92 16.06 -25.53 5.74
C GLU A 92 15.41 -24.26 5.21
N GLY A 93 14.14 -24.34 4.81
CA GLY A 93 13.37 -23.19 4.34
C GLY A 93 13.19 -22.13 5.44
N TYR A 94 12.85 -22.55 6.64
CA TYR A 94 12.75 -21.65 7.80
C TYR A 94 14.11 -21.04 8.14
N GLY A 95 15.17 -21.83 8.15
CA GLY A 95 16.53 -21.32 8.39
C GLY A 95 16.94 -20.22 7.40
N LYS A 96 16.66 -20.42 6.12
CA LYS A 96 16.90 -19.40 5.08
C LYS A 96 16.05 -18.14 5.29
N LEU A 97 14.79 -18.28 5.69
CA LEU A 97 13.90 -17.17 5.99
C LEU A 97 14.44 -16.31 7.14
N PHE A 98 14.79 -16.92 8.26
CA PHE A 98 15.33 -16.22 9.43
C PHE A 98 16.69 -15.58 9.14
N ALA A 99 17.58 -16.28 8.45
CA ALA A 99 18.87 -15.72 8.03
C ALA A 99 18.69 -14.51 7.09
N SER A 100 17.77 -14.60 6.14
CA SER A 100 17.44 -13.47 5.24
C SER A 100 16.90 -12.27 6.02
N ARG A 101 15.98 -12.50 6.95
CA ARG A 101 15.42 -11.45 7.81
C ARG A 101 16.51 -10.79 8.65
N PHE A 102 17.34 -11.58 9.33
CA PHE A 102 18.45 -11.08 10.12
C PHE A 102 19.39 -10.20 9.29
N ASN A 103 19.83 -10.69 8.13
CA ASN A 103 20.75 -9.96 7.26
C ASN A 103 20.18 -8.66 6.73
N LYS A 104 18.89 -8.62 6.37
CA LYS A 104 18.23 -7.39 5.91
C LYS A 104 18.13 -6.34 7.02
N LEU A 105 17.76 -6.76 8.25
CA LEU A 105 17.68 -5.86 9.39
C LEU A 105 19.06 -5.36 9.81
N LYS A 106 20.07 -6.23 9.77
CA LYS A 106 21.47 -5.86 9.93
C LYS A 106 21.90 -4.80 8.90
N GLN A 107 21.53 -4.96 7.65
CA GLN A 107 21.83 -3.98 6.59
C GLN A 107 21.20 -2.62 6.88
N ILE A 108 19.92 -2.58 7.30
CA ILE A 108 19.24 -1.34 7.69
C ILE A 108 19.98 -0.62 8.83
N MET A 109 20.51 -1.39 9.79
CA MET A 109 21.26 -0.82 10.92
C MET A 109 22.70 -0.43 10.57
N SER A 110 23.24 -0.89 9.44
CA SER A 110 24.66 -0.72 9.09
C SER A 110 25.07 0.73 8.82
N ASP A 111 24.13 1.62 8.51
CA ASP A 111 24.39 3.03 8.26
C ASP A 111 24.66 3.84 9.56
N ARG A 112 24.36 3.25 10.72
CA ARG A 112 24.65 3.87 12.02
C ARG A 112 26.14 3.79 12.33
N PRO A 113 26.77 4.85 12.90
CA PRO A 113 28.17 4.84 13.28
C PRO A 113 28.55 3.71 14.25
N GLU A 114 27.63 3.38 15.17
CA GLU A 114 27.79 2.35 16.21
C GLU A 114 27.92 0.93 15.59
N SER A 115 27.29 0.72 14.44
CA SER A 115 27.30 -0.58 13.74
C SER A 115 28.72 -1.07 13.40
N LYS A 116 29.65 -0.12 13.17
CA LYS A 116 31.05 -0.43 12.87
C LYS A 116 31.81 -1.06 14.05
N LYS A 117 31.27 -0.94 15.28
CA LYS A 117 31.86 -1.47 16.52
C LYS A 117 31.20 -2.78 16.95
N VAL A 118 30.16 -3.21 16.27
CA VAL A 118 29.41 -4.41 16.63
C VAL A 118 30.26 -5.66 16.39
N LYS A 119 30.25 -6.54 17.37
CA LYS A 119 30.84 -7.88 17.31
C LYS A 119 29.73 -8.93 17.40
N ASP A 120 30.02 -10.13 16.91
CA ASP A 120 29.17 -11.28 17.13
C ASP A 120 29.14 -11.69 18.62
N ILE A 121 28.04 -12.32 19.02
CA ILE A 121 27.79 -12.66 20.42
C ILE A 121 28.86 -13.64 20.95
N GLU A 122 29.31 -14.58 20.15
CA GLU A 122 30.34 -15.54 20.55
C GLU A 122 31.65 -14.82 20.86
N SER A 123 32.08 -13.90 20.02
CA SER A 123 33.27 -13.06 20.23
C SER A 123 33.15 -12.22 21.48
N VAL A 124 31.99 -11.63 21.77
CA VAL A 124 31.76 -10.80 22.94
C VAL A 124 31.82 -11.61 24.23
N LYS A 125 31.26 -12.81 24.26
CA LYS A 125 31.35 -13.72 25.45
C LYS A 125 32.77 -14.06 25.86
N SER A 126 33.71 -14.04 24.93
CA SER A 126 35.11 -14.30 25.20
C SER A 126 35.86 -13.11 25.79
N ILE A 127 35.25 -11.91 25.82
CA ILE A 127 35.89 -10.67 26.33
C ILE A 127 35.75 -10.61 27.84
N THR A 128 36.89 -10.65 28.54
CA THR A 128 36.94 -10.64 30.01
C THR A 128 37.32 -9.31 30.65
N LYS A 129 37.55 -8.24 29.85
CA LYS A 129 37.93 -6.92 30.35
C LYS A 129 36.70 -6.11 30.76
N ASN A 130 36.77 -5.52 31.96
CA ASN A 130 35.63 -4.95 32.66
C ASN A 130 35.19 -3.52 32.26
N ASP A 131 35.88 -2.82 31.35
CA ASP A 131 35.65 -1.38 31.13
C ASP A 131 35.34 -1.02 29.67
N ASP A 132 35.29 -1.97 28.74
CA ASP A 132 35.04 -1.65 27.35
C ASP A 132 33.52 -1.65 27.04
N GLU A 133 33.04 -0.59 26.48
CA GLU A 133 31.70 -0.54 25.87
C GLU A 133 31.69 -1.43 24.62
N LEU A 134 30.83 -2.42 24.61
CA LEU A 134 30.69 -3.38 23.54
C LEU A 134 29.35 -3.20 22.83
N PHE A 135 29.31 -3.51 21.56
CA PHE A 135 28.09 -3.46 20.77
C PHE A 135 27.78 -4.85 20.22
N VAL A 136 26.56 -5.29 20.41
CA VAL A 136 26.02 -6.54 19.88
C VAL A 136 24.66 -6.27 19.23
N TRP A 137 24.30 -7.07 18.24
CA TRP A 137 22.95 -7.09 17.69
C TRP A 137 22.44 -8.50 17.55
N GLY A 138 21.13 -8.63 17.52
CA GLY A 138 20.48 -9.92 17.40
C GLY A 138 18.97 -9.82 17.37
N LEU A 139 18.34 -10.98 17.39
CA LEU A 139 16.90 -11.12 17.59
C LEU A 139 16.63 -11.37 19.08
N VAL A 140 15.55 -10.78 19.58
CA VAL A 140 15.08 -11.03 20.94
C VAL A 140 14.43 -12.41 20.99
N SER A 141 15.08 -13.38 21.63
CA SER A 141 14.56 -14.76 21.75
C SER A 141 13.78 -15.01 23.05
N ASP A 142 14.03 -14.21 24.10
CA ASP A 142 13.25 -14.23 25.35
C ASP A 142 13.31 -12.87 26.04
N ARG A 143 12.24 -12.53 26.79
CA ARG A 143 12.17 -11.36 27.63
C ARG A 143 11.46 -11.67 28.94
N LYS A 144 12.14 -11.39 30.05
CA LYS A 144 11.60 -11.53 31.40
C LYS A 144 11.74 -10.22 32.15
N SER A 145 10.62 -9.61 32.49
CA SER A 145 10.58 -8.35 33.21
C SER A 145 10.06 -8.56 34.62
N ASP A 146 10.69 -7.91 35.59
CA ASP A 146 10.18 -7.72 36.92
C ASP A 146 10.18 -6.23 37.30
N ARG A 147 9.99 -5.91 38.60
CA ARG A 147 9.85 -4.54 39.06
C ARG A 147 11.08 -3.66 38.78
N ASN A 148 12.28 -4.21 38.89
CA ASN A 148 13.53 -3.46 38.90
C ASN A 148 14.40 -3.70 37.68
N ILE A 149 14.25 -4.86 37.04
CA ILE A 149 15.09 -5.28 35.90
C ILE A 149 14.28 -5.94 34.81
N THR A 150 14.79 -5.81 33.60
CA THR A 150 14.35 -6.64 32.47
C THR A 150 15.53 -7.42 31.94
N LYS A 151 15.38 -8.72 31.79
CA LYS A 151 16.34 -9.63 31.19
C LYS A 151 15.93 -9.92 29.75
N ILE A 152 16.81 -9.63 28.82
CA ILE A 152 16.65 -9.87 27.39
C ILE A 152 17.61 -10.99 26.99
N THR A 153 17.09 -12.05 26.40
CA THR A 153 17.94 -13.01 25.69
C THR A 153 18.02 -12.59 24.24
N LEU A 154 19.21 -12.24 23.81
CA LEU A 154 19.52 -11.84 22.45
C LEU A 154 20.24 -12.98 21.73
N GLU A 155 19.88 -13.28 20.48
CA GLU A 155 20.54 -14.31 19.68
C GLU A 155 20.98 -13.78 18.31
N ASP A 156 22.11 -14.24 17.86
CA ASP A 156 22.63 -14.04 16.51
C ASP A 156 22.99 -15.41 15.88
N PRO A 157 23.44 -15.48 14.63
CA PRO A 157 23.83 -16.75 14.01
C PRO A 157 24.97 -17.52 14.73
N THR A 158 25.70 -16.86 15.63
CA THR A 158 26.86 -17.49 16.32
C THR A 158 26.50 -18.02 17.69
N SER A 159 25.66 -17.32 18.47
CA SER A 159 25.35 -17.67 19.85
C SER A 159 24.14 -16.92 20.38
N SER A 160 23.81 -17.12 21.66
CA SER A 160 22.81 -16.31 22.40
C SER A 160 23.43 -15.78 23.70
N MET A 161 22.92 -14.66 24.22
CA MET A 161 23.37 -14.06 25.46
C MET A 161 22.22 -13.39 26.22
N GLU A 162 22.29 -13.43 27.57
CA GLU A 162 21.38 -12.66 28.43
C GLU A 162 21.99 -11.27 28.70
N ILE A 163 21.17 -10.23 28.50
CA ILE A 163 21.49 -8.85 28.77
C ILE A 163 20.52 -8.34 29.84
N VAL A 164 21.04 -7.75 30.91
CA VAL A 164 20.23 -7.20 31.99
C VAL A 164 20.06 -5.69 31.77
N VAL A 165 18.83 -5.22 31.87
CA VAL A 165 18.46 -3.80 31.79
C VAL A 165 17.90 -3.40 33.16
N PHE A 166 18.48 -2.36 33.76
CA PHE A 166 18.03 -1.84 35.06
C PHE A 166 16.91 -0.82 34.91
N GLU A 167 16.25 -0.52 36.03
CA GLU A 167 15.16 0.46 36.11
C GLU A 167 15.52 1.81 35.49
N GLY A 168 14.50 2.55 35.04
CA GLY A 168 14.60 3.82 34.35
C GLY A 168 14.15 3.71 32.90
N ASP A 169 14.28 4.80 32.14
CA ASP A 169 13.77 4.94 30.76
C ASP A 169 14.25 3.78 29.84
N LEU A 170 15.46 3.27 30.10
CA LEU A 170 16.00 2.16 29.32
C LEU A 170 15.24 0.85 29.58
N LYS A 171 14.78 0.62 30.81
CA LYS A 171 13.94 -0.52 31.16
C LYS A 171 12.58 -0.41 30.50
N ASP A 172 11.98 0.77 30.51
CA ASP A 172 10.69 1.00 29.85
C ASP A 172 10.79 0.68 28.35
N ALA A 173 11.87 1.11 27.70
CA ALA A 173 12.15 0.76 26.31
C ALA A 173 12.36 -0.76 26.13
N ALA A 174 13.10 -1.42 27.03
CA ALA A 174 13.29 -2.87 26.98
C ALA A 174 12.00 -3.67 27.18
N ASP A 175 11.08 -3.16 27.99
CA ASP A 175 9.78 -3.78 28.24
C ASP A 175 8.84 -3.71 27.03
N THR A 176 9.09 -2.83 26.08
CA THR A 176 8.33 -2.75 24.81
C THR A 176 8.87 -3.66 23.72
N LEU A 177 10.07 -4.24 23.89
CA LEU A 177 10.66 -5.14 22.88
C LEU A 177 9.77 -6.37 22.67
N LEU A 178 9.58 -6.75 21.43
CA LEU A 178 8.83 -7.94 21.05
C LEU A 178 9.76 -9.12 20.80
N MET A 179 9.22 -10.33 20.95
CA MET A 179 9.90 -11.54 20.50
C MET A 179 10.21 -11.45 19.01
N ASP A 180 11.34 -12.00 18.60
CA ASP A 180 11.87 -11.93 17.23
C ASP A 180 12.18 -10.52 16.72
N GLN A 181 12.09 -9.49 17.56
CA GLN A 181 12.49 -8.14 17.19
C GLN A 181 14.01 -8.03 17.09
N PHE A 182 14.52 -7.44 16.02
CA PHE A 182 15.93 -7.14 15.87
C PHE A 182 16.28 -5.89 16.68
N ALA A 183 17.34 -5.98 17.49
CA ALA A 183 17.84 -4.88 18.27
C ALA A 183 19.37 -4.89 18.33
N MET A 184 19.97 -3.71 18.44
CA MET A 184 21.38 -3.54 18.78
C MET A 184 21.49 -2.97 20.20
N PHE A 185 22.36 -3.54 20.97
CA PHE A 185 22.62 -3.13 22.35
C PHE A 185 24.07 -2.65 22.50
N LYS A 186 24.20 -1.51 23.17
CA LYS A 186 25.46 -1.12 23.81
C LYS A 186 25.49 -1.75 25.19
N ILE A 187 26.47 -2.56 25.46
CA ILE A 187 26.55 -3.34 26.69
C ILE A 187 27.91 -3.15 27.39
N VAL A 188 27.95 -3.44 28.67
CA VAL A 188 29.17 -3.48 29.45
C VAL A 188 29.23 -4.82 30.22
N PRO A 189 30.41 -5.43 30.34
CA PRO A 189 30.57 -6.64 31.15
C PRO A 189 30.35 -6.34 32.64
N ALA A 190 29.71 -7.27 33.34
CA ALA A 190 29.57 -7.23 34.80
C ALA A 190 30.73 -7.89 35.50
N LYS A 191 31.09 -7.43 36.69
CA LYS A 191 32.17 -8.00 37.50
C LYS A 191 31.94 -9.48 37.86
N ASN A 192 30.69 -9.91 37.94
CA ASN A 192 30.28 -11.28 38.34
C ASN A 192 29.95 -12.15 37.13
N GLY A 193 30.35 -11.76 35.93
CA GLY A 193 29.87 -12.33 34.67
C GLY A 193 28.52 -11.78 34.26
N GLY A 194 28.16 -11.91 32.97
CA GLY A 194 26.97 -11.33 32.37
C GLY A 194 27.22 -9.93 31.79
N PHE A 195 26.14 -9.32 31.27
CA PHE A 195 26.22 -8.07 30.56
C PHE A 195 25.05 -7.17 30.94
N PHE A 196 25.33 -5.86 31.04
CA PHE A 196 24.33 -4.84 31.28
C PHE A 196 24.15 -3.95 30.07
N ALA A 197 22.91 -3.64 29.72
CA ALA A 197 22.60 -2.67 28.66
C ALA A 197 22.89 -1.25 29.15
N LYS A 198 23.45 -0.45 28.26
CA LYS A 198 23.58 1.01 28.39
C LYS A 198 22.69 1.76 27.41
N GLU A 199 22.48 1.21 26.23
CA GLU A 199 21.64 1.79 25.18
C GLU A 199 21.02 0.66 24.36
N ILE A 200 19.84 0.93 23.80
CA ILE A 200 19.10 0.06 22.88
C ILE A 200 18.86 0.84 21.60
N PHE A 201 19.19 0.25 20.47
CA PHE A 201 18.95 0.81 19.14
C PHE A 201 18.08 -0.15 18.35
N LEU A 202 17.03 0.38 17.77
CA LEU A 202 16.11 -0.38 16.91
C LEU A 202 16.33 -0.01 15.44
N PRO A 203 16.03 -0.93 14.51
CA PRO A 203 15.90 -0.57 13.11
C PRO A 203 14.89 0.55 12.97
N ASP A 204 15.28 1.62 12.30
CA ASP A 204 14.46 2.81 12.14
C ASP A 204 14.35 3.17 10.67
N ILE A 205 13.32 3.92 10.35
CA ILE A 205 13.18 4.51 9.00
C ILE A 205 14.12 5.71 8.96
N PRO A 206 15.01 5.80 7.96
CA PRO A 206 15.88 6.96 7.82
C PRO A 206 15.05 8.25 7.76
N GLU A 207 15.43 9.24 8.55
CA GLU A 207 14.84 10.57 8.43
C GLU A 207 15.14 11.15 7.05
N HIS A 208 14.11 11.53 6.33
CA HIS A 208 14.24 12.19 5.05
C HIS A 208 13.21 13.32 4.93
N THR A 209 13.53 14.29 4.10
CA THR A 209 12.60 15.37 3.78
C THR A 209 11.40 14.78 3.05
N THR A 210 10.20 15.07 3.54
CA THR A 210 8.97 14.64 2.89
C THR A 210 8.85 15.25 1.51
N ASN A 211 8.81 14.42 0.49
CA ASN A 211 8.48 14.86 -0.86
C ASN A 211 6.99 15.25 -0.91
N ARG A 212 6.72 16.34 -1.59
CA ARG A 212 5.35 16.82 -1.79
C ARG A 212 5.06 16.95 -3.27
N SER A 213 3.86 16.59 -3.68
CA SER A 213 3.38 16.86 -5.03
C SER A 213 3.32 18.38 -5.27
N LYS A 214 3.62 18.80 -6.50
CA LYS A 214 3.46 20.19 -6.93
C LYS A 214 1.98 20.55 -7.15
N THR A 215 1.15 19.56 -7.41
CA THR A 215 -0.29 19.69 -7.62
C THR A 215 -1.04 18.95 -6.53
N GLU A 216 -2.21 19.43 -6.17
CA GLU A 216 -3.08 18.76 -5.21
C GLU A 216 -3.64 17.47 -5.84
N THR A 217 -3.25 16.33 -5.29
CA THR A 217 -3.56 15.01 -5.82
C THR A 217 -4.02 14.10 -4.69
N TYR A 218 -5.02 13.27 -4.96
CA TYR A 218 -5.56 12.31 -4.00
C TYR A 218 -5.30 10.87 -4.45
N ALA A 219 -5.09 10.01 -3.48
CA ALA A 219 -5.10 8.57 -3.63
C ALA A 219 -6.20 7.98 -2.76
N VAL A 220 -6.93 7.00 -3.31
CA VAL A 220 -7.94 6.24 -2.57
C VAL A 220 -7.34 4.89 -2.21
N PHE A 221 -7.55 4.47 -0.96
CA PHE A 221 -7.16 3.15 -0.47
C PHE A 221 -8.42 2.39 -0.09
N LEU A 222 -8.58 1.23 -0.70
CA LEU A 222 -9.65 0.27 -0.44
C LEU A 222 -9.03 -1.08 -0.08
N SER A 223 -9.77 -1.93 0.63
CA SER A 223 -9.40 -3.34 0.82
C SER A 223 -10.64 -4.16 1.13
N ASP A 224 -10.49 -5.49 1.16
CA ASP A 224 -11.51 -6.40 1.69
C ASP A 224 -12.86 -6.27 0.95
N LEU A 225 -12.82 -6.24 -0.38
CA LEU A 225 -14.04 -6.16 -1.19
C LEU A 225 -14.89 -7.42 -1.07
N HIS A 226 -14.25 -8.60 -0.92
CA HIS A 226 -14.91 -9.89 -0.78
C HIS A 226 -16.00 -10.14 -1.83
N VAL A 227 -15.70 -9.82 -3.09
CA VAL A 227 -16.63 -10.05 -4.21
C VAL A 227 -16.96 -11.54 -4.29
N GLY A 228 -18.25 -11.84 -4.42
CA GLY A 228 -18.76 -13.21 -4.39
C GLY A 228 -19.39 -13.63 -3.06
N SER A 229 -19.16 -12.89 -2.00
CA SER A 229 -19.88 -13.03 -0.74
C SER A 229 -21.30 -12.47 -0.83
N LYS A 230 -22.22 -13.00 -0.03
CA LYS A 230 -23.55 -12.42 0.20
C LYS A 230 -23.51 -11.06 0.89
N PHE A 231 -22.38 -10.76 1.53
CA PHE A 231 -22.16 -9.51 2.27
C PHE A 231 -21.41 -8.47 1.44
N PHE A 232 -21.10 -8.77 0.17
CA PHE A 232 -20.47 -7.81 -0.72
C PHE A 232 -21.35 -6.57 -0.90
N MET A 233 -20.80 -5.42 -0.58
CA MET A 233 -21.47 -4.11 -0.67
C MET A 233 -21.36 -3.54 -2.09
N GLU A 234 -22.02 -4.20 -3.03
CA GLU A 234 -21.92 -3.88 -4.48
C GLU A 234 -22.49 -2.50 -4.80
N GLU A 235 -23.60 -2.12 -4.16
CA GLU A 235 -24.28 -0.85 -4.40
C GLU A 235 -23.41 0.32 -3.95
N GLU A 236 -22.84 0.24 -2.74
CA GLU A 236 -21.96 1.26 -2.17
C GLU A 236 -20.67 1.42 -2.98
N LEU A 237 -20.07 0.31 -3.40
CA LEU A 237 -18.88 0.36 -4.27
C LEU A 237 -19.23 0.97 -5.64
N SER A 238 -20.39 0.65 -6.18
CA SER A 238 -20.85 1.22 -7.46
C SER A 238 -21.13 2.73 -7.33
N GLU A 239 -21.69 3.18 -6.22
CA GLU A 239 -21.90 4.61 -5.95
C GLU A 239 -20.57 5.34 -5.78
N PHE A 240 -19.61 4.72 -5.06
CA PHE A 240 -18.26 5.25 -4.96
C PHE A 240 -17.60 5.41 -6.34
N ILE A 241 -17.70 4.38 -7.21
CA ILE A 241 -17.13 4.44 -8.57
C ILE A 241 -17.82 5.53 -9.40
N LYS A 242 -19.12 5.71 -9.28
CA LYS A 242 -19.83 6.83 -9.92
C LYS A 242 -19.32 8.17 -9.42
N TRP A 243 -19.10 8.30 -8.10
CA TRP A 243 -18.56 9.53 -7.53
C TRP A 243 -17.17 9.87 -8.04
N ILE A 244 -16.22 8.91 -8.05
CA ILE A 244 -14.87 9.17 -8.58
C ILE A 244 -14.84 9.43 -10.09
N SER A 245 -15.94 9.09 -10.79
CA SER A 245 -16.13 9.36 -12.22
C SER A 245 -16.84 10.69 -12.48
N SER A 246 -17.24 11.40 -11.43
CA SER A 246 -18.04 12.61 -11.54
C SER A 246 -17.18 13.87 -11.65
N ALA A 247 -17.85 15.00 -11.91
CA ALA A 247 -17.22 16.33 -11.94
C ALA A 247 -16.95 16.93 -10.54
N ASP A 248 -17.13 16.15 -9.46
CA ASP A 248 -16.83 16.59 -8.09
C ASP A 248 -15.39 17.10 -7.98
N PRO A 249 -15.14 18.25 -7.34
CA PRO A 249 -13.81 18.86 -7.26
C PRO A 249 -12.75 18.00 -6.57
N ILE A 250 -13.15 17.10 -5.66
CA ILE A 250 -12.25 16.15 -4.99
C ILE A 250 -12.03 14.94 -5.91
N ALA A 251 -13.11 14.37 -6.46
CA ALA A 251 -13.06 13.24 -7.38
C ALA A 251 -12.12 13.50 -8.56
N ARG A 252 -12.20 14.69 -9.16
CA ARG A 252 -11.34 15.13 -10.27
C ARG A 252 -9.85 15.20 -9.93
N LYS A 253 -9.48 15.21 -8.67
CA LYS A 253 -8.06 15.20 -8.20
C LYS A 253 -7.57 13.81 -7.83
N ILE A 254 -8.42 12.80 -7.88
CA ILE A 254 -8.03 11.41 -7.62
C ILE A 254 -7.22 10.92 -8.84
N ARG A 255 -6.01 10.45 -8.58
CA ARG A 255 -5.09 9.89 -9.59
C ARG A 255 -4.81 8.42 -9.37
N PHE A 256 -4.99 7.96 -8.15
CA PHE A 256 -4.64 6.61 -7.75
C PHE A 256 -5.76 5.96 -6.97
N VAL A 257 -6.02 4.70 -7.27
CA VAL A 257 -6.83 3.79 -6.45
C VAL A 257 -5.94 2.60 -6.10
N VAL A 258 -5.79 2.32 -4.83
CA VAL A 258 -5.04 1.16 -4.33
C VAL A 258 -6.02 0.22 -3.66
N VAL A 259 -6.10 -1.02 -4.14
CA VAL A 259 -6.91 -2.08 -3.53
C VAL A 259 -5.99 -3.05 -2.81
N GLY A 260 -6.06 -3.03 -1.49
CA GLY A 260 -5.12 -3.68 -0.54
C GLY A 260 -5.32 -5.17 -0.35
N GLY A 261 -5.88 -5.89 -1.33
CA GLY A 261 -6.13 -7.33 -1.28
C GLY A 261 -7.55 -7.69 -0.86
N ASP A 262 -7.80 -9.00 -0.80
CA ASP A 262 -9.10 -9.61 -0.58
C ASP A 262 -10.17 -9.05 -1.55
N LEU A 263 -9.79 -9.05 -2.85
CA LEU A 263 -10.67 -8.65 -3.95
C LEU A 263 -11.88 -9.56 -4.01
N ILE A 264 -11.68 -10.84 -3.80
CA ILE A 264 -12.69 -11.88 -3.79
C ILE A 264 -12.85 -12.48 -2.39
N ASP A 265 -14.01 -13.09 -2.14
CA ASP A 265 -14.21 -13.87 -0.89
C ASP A 265 -13.41 -15.18 -0.92
N GLY A 266 -13.03 -15.64 -2.11
CA GLY A 266 -12.36 -16.92 -2.31
C GLY A 266 -13.31 -18.10 -2.19
N VAL A 267 -12.76 -19.31 -2.32
CA VAL A 267 -13.53 -20.57 -2.21
C VAL A 267 -12.77 -21.54 -1.31
N GLY A 268 -13.41 -22.02 -0.24
CA GLY A 268 -12.80 -22.96 0.69
C GLY A 268 -11.75 -22.33 1.62
N VAL A 269 -11.86 -21.04 1.90
CA VAL A 269 -10.94 -20.30 2.79
C VAL A 269 -11.16 -20.72 4.23
N PHE A 270 -12.40 -20.96 4.64
CA PHE A 270 -12.77 -21.44 5.97
C PHE A 270 -13.96 -22.41 5.92
N PRO A 271 -14.16 -23.25 6.95
CA PRO A 271 -15.28 -24.19 7.00
C PRO A 271 -16.65 -23.51 6.96
N GLY A 272 -17.55 -23.98 6.09
CA GLY A 272 -18.92 -23.48 5.97
C GLY A 272 -19.07 -22.21 5.12
N GLN A 273 -18.00 -21.73 4.52
CA GLN A 273 -18.01 -20.53 3.66
C GLN A 273 -19.00 -20.65 2.49
N GLU A 274 -19.22 -21.85 1.95
CA GLU A 274 -20.14 -22.11 0.84
C GLU A 274 -21.57 -21.60 1.10
N LYS A 275 -21.96 -21.47 2.37
CA LYS A 275 -23.30 -20.99 2.78
C LYS A 275 -23.45 -19.48 2.59
N ILE A 276 -22.35 -18.75 2.52
CA ILE A 276 -22.35 -17.30 2.41
C ILE A 276 -21.85 -16.80 1.05
N LEU A 277 -21.55 -17.70 0.12
CA LEU A 277 -21.17 -17.34 -1.24
C LEU A 277 -22.40 -17.17 -2.14
N ASN A 278 -22.41 -16.08 -2.90
CA ASN A 278 -23.29 -15.89 -4.06
C ASN A 278 -22.66 -16.43 -5.34
N GLN A 279 -21.31 -16.33 -5.44
CA GLN A 279 -20.52 -16.86 -6.53
C GLN A 279 -19.55 -17.90 -5.97
N THR A 280 -19.66 -19.14 -6.43
CA THR A 280 -18.99 -20.31 -5.85
C THR A 280 -17.70 -20.72 -6.55
N THR A 281 -17.25 -19.96 -7.58
CA THR A 281 -16.01 -20.23 -8.31
C THR A 281 -15.09 -19.02 -8.25
N THR A 282 -13.78 -19.25 -8.12
CA THR A 282 -12.76 -18.21 -8.10
C THR A 282 -12.80 -17.36 -9.37
N GLU A 283 -12.91 -18.00 -10.52
CA GLU A 283 -12.99 -17.32 -11.82
C GLU A 283 -14.23 -16.42 -11.91
N GLY A 284 -15.38 -16.91 -11.44
CA GLY A 284 -16.63 -16.14 -11.44
C GLY A 284 -16.57 -14.93 -10.51
N GLN A 285 -15.94 -15.08 -9.34
CA GLN A 285 -15.72 -13.97 -8.42
C GLN A 285 -14.78 -12.92 -9.03
N LEU A 286 -13.66 -13.32 -9.64
CA LEU A 286 -12.74 -12.42 -10.32
C LEU A 286 -13.36 -11.76 -11.56
N GLN A 287 -14.20 -12.48 -12.32
CA GLN A 287 -14.94 -11.89 -13.42
C GLN A 287 -15.90 -10.79 -12.93
N LYS A 288 -16.61 -11.03 -11.84
CA LYS A 288 -17.48 -10.03 -11.23
C LYS A 288 -16.68 -8.83 -10.70
N THR A 289 -15.51 -9.08 -10.10
CA THR A 289 -14.59 -8.03 -9.67
C THR A 289 -14.18 -7.13 -10.84
N PHE A 290 -13.82 -7.74 -11.98
CA PHE A 290 -13.51 -6.98 -13.19
C PHE A 290 -14.69 -6.13 -13.64
N GLU A 291 -15.90 -6.70 -13.75
CA GLU A 291 -17.10 -5.98 -14.18
C GLU A 291 -17.42 -4.73 -13.34
N VAL A 292 -17.08 -4.77 -12.05
CA VAL A 292 -17.26 -3.63 -11.15
C VAL A 292 -16.14 -2.62 -11.31
N LEU A 293 -14.89 -3.08 -11.24
CA LEU A 293 -13.72 -2.19 -11.27
C LEU A 293 -13.43 -1.61 -12.66
N ASP A 294 -13.88 -2.27 -13.74
CA ASP A 294 -13.72 -1.78 -15.12
C ASP A 294 -14.38 -0.42 -15.36
N LYS A 295 -15.33 -0.05 -14.51
CA LYS A 295 -16.02 1.25 -14.55
C LYS A 295 -15.17 2.39 -13.99
N ILE A 296 -14.02 2.11 -13.36
CA ILE A 296 -13.10 3.14 -12.90
C ILE A 296 -12.51 3.88 -14.12
N PRO A 297 -12.49 5.23 -14.12
CA PRO A 297 -11.99 6.01 -15.23
C PRO A 297 -10.54 5.65 -15.62
N LYS A 298 -10.23 5.66 -16.92
CA LYS A 298 -8.91 5.24 -17.42
C LYS A 298 -7.75 6.13 -16.96
N HIS A 299 -8.02 7.40 -16.66
CA HIS A 299 -6.99 8.32 -16.15
C HIS A 299 -6.54 7.99 -14.71
N ILE A 300 -7.33 7.22 -13.96
CA ILE A 300 -6.97 6.78 -12.62
C ILE A 300 -6.13 5.51 -12.72
N LYS A 301 -4.93 5.51 -12.12
CA LYS A 301 -4.08 4.33 -12.03
C LYS A 301 -4.54 3.46 -10.86
N VAL A 302 -4.83 2.19 -11.13
CA VAL A 302 -5.39 1.24 -10.16
C VAL A 302 -4.34 0.19 -9.83
N PHE A 303 -3.93 0.14 -8.58
CA PHE A 303 -3.00 -0.86 -8.07
C PHE A 303 -3.77 -1.91 -7.27
N LEU A 304 -3.60 -3.16 -7.64
CA LEU A 304 -4.29 -4.29 -7.03
C LEU A 304 -3.22 -5.24 -6.46
N ILE A 305 -3.25 -5.49 -5.17
CA ILE A 305 -2.39 -6.48 -4.53
C ILE A 305 -3.22 -7.68 -4.05
N SER A 306 -2.55 -8.81 -3.85
CA SER A 306 -3.20 -10.01 -3.33
C SER A 306 -3.41 -9.94 -1.82
N GLY A 307 -4.56 -10.42 -1.36
CA GLY A 307 -4.84 -10.74 0.03
C GLY A 307 -4.86 -12.26 0.30
N ASN A 308 -5.25 -12.67 1.49
CA ASN A 308 -5.27 -14.08 1.87
C ASN A 308 -6.50 -14.85 1.36
N HIS A 309 -7.54 -14.16 0.91
CA HIS A 309 -8.72 -14.73 0.24
C HIS A 309 -8.52 -14.89 -1.26
N ASP A 310 -7.62 -14.11 -1.86
CA ASP A 310 -7.39 -14.11 -3.30
C ASP A 310 -6.71 -15.39 -3.79
N ALA A 311 -6.80 -15.60 -5.12
CA ALA A 311 -6.17 -16.74 -5.77
C ALA A 311 -4.64 -16.66 -5.68
N GLY A 312 -4.03 -17.59 -4.96
CA GLY A 312 -2.59 -17.65 -4.82
C GLY A 312 -2.11 -18.10 -3.44
N ARG A 313 -0.91 -17.67 -3.09
CA ARG A 313 -0.30 -17.97 -1.80
C ARG A 313 -0.94 -17.12 -0.70
N LYS A 314 -1.40 -17.75 0.38
CA LYS A 314 -2.05 -17.05 1.50
C LYS A 314 -1.07 -16.33 2.45
N ALA A 315 0.16 -16.81 2.55
CA ALA A 315 1.17 -16.22 3.44
C ALA A 315 2.06 -15.21 2.71
N LEU A 316 2.44 -14.14 3.40
CA LEU A 316 3.39 -13.14 2.89
C LEU A 316 4.80 -13.73 2.67
N PRO A 317 5.52 -13.28 1.65
CA PRO A 317 5.06 -12.41 0.57
C PRO A 317 4.12 -13.15 -0.37
N GLN A 318 3.10 -12.45 -0.90
CA GLN A 318 2.14 -13.01 -1.84
C GLN A 318 2.47 -12.55 -3.26
N PRO A 319 2.42 -13.44 -4.26
CA PRO A 319 2.53 -13.01 -5.66
C PRO A 319 1.27 -12.27 -6.09
N ALA A 320 1.34 -11.54 -7.19
CA ALA A 320 0.15 -11.02 -7.86
C ALA A 320 -0.80 -12.15 -8.24
N ILE A 321 -2.09 -11.85 -8.30
CA ILE A 321 -3.11 -12.82 -8.75
C ILE A 321 -2.72 -13.32 -10.15
N PRO A 322 -2.60 -14.64 -10.37
CA PRO A 322 -2.16 -15.19 -11.65
C PRO A 322 -3.11 -14.82 -12.81
N LYS A 323 -2.54 -14.37 -13.93
CA LYS A 323 -3.30 -13.97 -15.13
C LYS A 323 -4.27 -15.03 -15.64
N MET A 324 -3.98 -16.31 -15.40
CA MET A 324 -4.82 -17.43 -15.82
C MET A 324 -6.24 -17.40 -15.22
N TYR A 325 -6.45 -16.76 -14.08
CA TYR A 325 -7.77 -16.68 -13.44
C TYR A 325 -8.63 -15.55 -14.03
N ASN A 326 -8.04 -14.45 -14.48
CA ASN A 326 -8.74 -13.39 -15.19
C ASN A 326 -7.74 -12.52 -15.97
N SER A 327 -7.66 -12.73 -17.29
CA SER A 327 -6.75 -11.95 -18.14
C SER A 327 -7.20 -10.51 -18.30
N GLN A 328 -8.48 -10.21 -18.21
CA GLN A 328 -9.03 -8.88 -18.44
C GLN A 328 -8.55 -7.87 -17.41
N LEU A 329 -8.40 -8.28 -16.12
CA LEU A 329 -7.79 -7.44 -15.09
C LEU A 329 -6.33 -7.06 -15.43
N TRP A 330 -5.59 -7.97 -16.07
CA TRP A 330 -4.20 -7.76 -16.46
C TRP A 330 -4.03 -6.96 -17.75
N ASP A 331 -5.01 -7.04 -18.64
CA ASP A 331 -4.93 -6.44 -19.98
C ASP A 331 -5.40 -4.98 -20.00
N ARG A 332 -5.91 -4.46 -18.87
CA ARG A 332 -6.33 -3.09 -18.76
C ARG A 332 -5.13 -2.17 -18.45
N GLU A 333 -4.88 -1.19 -19.34
CA GLU A 333 -3.67 -0.34 -19.32
C GLU A 333 -3.45 0.46 -18.04
N ASN A 334 -4.52 0.83 -17.33
CA ASN A 334 -4.42 1.56 -16.09
C ASN A 334 -4.47 0.69 -14.83
N PHE A 335 -4.48 -0.66 -14.97
CA PHE A 335 -4.49 -1.61 -13.86
C PHE A 335 -3.12 -2.26 -13.70
N PHE A 336 -2.63 -2.29 -12.47
CA PHE A 336 -1.33 -2.83 -12.09
C PHE A 336 -1.53 -3.91 -11.03
N MET A 337 -1.44 -5.17 -11.47
CA MET A 337 -1.52 -6.34 -10.59
C MET A 337 -0.15 -6.60 -9.97
N LEU A 338 -0.04 -6.43 -8.67
CA LEU A 338 1.21 -6.51 -7.93
C LEU A 338 1.14 -7.55 -6.82
N GLY A 339 2.29 -8.04 -6.40
CA GLY A 339 2.41 -8.86 -5.20
C GLY A 339 2.29 -8.03 -3.92
N ASN A 340 2.22 -8.72 -2.79
CA ASN A 340 2.14 -8.12 -1.46
C ASN A 340 3.32 -8.60 -0.59
N PRO A 341 4.16 -7.69 -0.04
CA PRO A 341 4.14 -6.24 -0.18
C PRO A 341 4.84 -5.76 -1.46
N SER A 342 4.31 -4.72 -2.09
CA SER A 342 4.96 -3.99 -3.19
C SER A 342 5.26 -2.54 -2.80
N MET A 343 6.23 -1.94 -3.46
CA MET A 343 6.62 -0.55 -3.26
C MET A 343 6.70 0.17 -4.59
#